data_4834658249599c464b2976ebabed7cc9
#
_entry.id   4834658249599c464b2976ebabed7cc9
#
_cell.length_a   1.000
_cell.length_b   1.000
_cell.length_c   1.000
_cell.angle_alpha   90.00
_cell.angle_beta   90.00
_cell.angle_gamma   90.00
#
_symmetry.space_group_name_H-M   'P 1'
#
loop_
_entity.id
_entity.type
_entity.pdbx_description
1 polymer ?
#
loop_
_entity_poly.entity_id
_entity_poly.type
_entity_poly.pdbx_seq_one_letter_code
_entity_poly.pdbx_strand_id
1 'polypeptide(L)'
;MRFLKKAAVFILTFVILFSITDGNTAHAQIHVSAKSAIIIDGASGRVLFAKDEHHKRRIASITKIMTAVLAIESGKMEETVTVSPNAVKTEGSAIYLQPGQKVKLKDLVYGLMLRSGNDAAAAIAEYVGGSLDGFVFMMNKKAEQIGMENTKFQNPHGLDDHENLYSTAYDMALLTKYAMKIKEYRTVSGTKVYKAETMDRVWKNKNKLLTGLYRYSTGGKTGYTKIAKRTLVSTASKDGTDLIAVTINDPDDWDDHMNMFNYVFDHYKTYVVAKKGGIPKLKKTFYGKRAFIARDVKYLLKEDEIDDVKIRTTLIKPKKAWKKDASLIPDVVGRMTVMHDGKVIAKIPVYYENERHKKPKKHFIETFTSLFMSAAGGSSWSI
;
A
#
# COMPACT_ATOMS: atom_id res chain seq x y z
N MET A 1 25.58 -53.38 -44.08
CA MET A 1 24.28 -53.19 -43.37
C MET A 1 24.39 -53.08 -41.85
N ARG A 2 25.25 -53.82 -41.14
CA ARG A 2 25.36 -53.68 -39.65
C ARG A 2 25.93 -52.31 -39.14
N PHE A 3 26.84 -51.69 -39.92
CA PHE A 3 27.44 -50.37 -39.55
C PHE A 3 26.48 -49.20 -39.71
N LEU A 4 25.69 -49.23 -40.79
CA LEU A 4 24.63 -48.18 -40.99
C LEU A 4 23.51 -48.22 -39.90
N LYS A 5 23.14 -49.40 -39.41
CA LYS A 5 22.16 -49.57 -38.36
C LYS A 5 22.69 -49.02 -36.99
N LYS A 6 23.98 -49.21 -36.69
CA LYS A 6 24.61 -48.67 -35.48
C LYS A 6 24.78 -47.17 -35.54
N ALA A 7 25.11 -46.59 -36.70
CA ALA A 7 25.20 -45.16 -36.89
C ALA A 7 23.80 -44.47 -36.79
N ALA A 8 22.73 -45.07 -37.34
CA ALA A 8 21.38 -44.57 -37.23
C ALA A 8 20.84 -44.60 -35.79
N VAL A 9 21.15 -45.64 -35.01
CA VAL A 9 20.79 -45.71 -33.58
C VAL A 9 21.54 -44.67 -32.77
N PHE A 10 22.82 -44.39 -33.07
CA PHE A 10 23.61 -43.37 -32.35
C PHE A 10 23.14 -41.97 -32.66
N ILE A 11 22.74 -41.68 -33.91
CA ILE A 11 22.17 -40.39 -34.31
C ILE A 11 20.77 -40.19 -33.67
N LEU A 12 19.96 -41.27 -33.63
CA LEU A 12 18.62 -41.19 -33.01
C LEU A 12 18.70 -40.95 -31.49
N THR A 13 19.67 -41.61 -30.80
CA THR A 13 19.92 -41.38 -29.36
C THR A 13 20.48 -39.99 -29.09
N PHE A 14 21.31 -39.43 -29.98
CA PHE A 14 21.84 -38.07 -29.84
C PHE A 14 20.76 -37.02 -30.06
N VAL A 15 19.84 -37.22 -31.01
CA VAL A 15 18.69 -36.33 -31.26
C VAL A 15 17.69 -36.35 -30.07
N ILE A 16 17.46 -37.52 -29.46
CA ILE A 16 16.60 -37.64 -28.29
C ILE A 16 17.22 -36.98 -27.05
N LEU A 17 18.55 -37.04 -26.87
CA LEU A 17 19.27 -36.38 -25.79
C LEU A 17 19.29 -34.83 -25.93
N PHE A 18 19.26 -34.31 -27.16
CA PHE A 18 19.19 -32.85 -27.40
C PHE A 18 17.79 -32.29 -27.30
N SER A 19 16.74 -33.11 -27.38
CA SER A 19 15.34 -32.70 -27.26
C SER A 19 14.89 -32.51 -25.79
N ILE A 20 15.73 -32.80 -24.79
CA ILE A 20 15.38 -32.77 -23.36
C ILE A 20 15.91 -31.47 -22.67
N THR A 21 16.56 -30.55 -23.41
CA THR A 21 17.17 -29.36 -22.81
C THR A 21 16.47 -28.05 -23.10
N ASP A 22 15.25 -28.05 -23.62
CA ASP A 22 14.37 -26.91 -23.40
C ASP A 22 13.78 -27.04 -21.98
N GLY A 23 14.62 -26.74 -21.01
CA GLY A 23 14.17 -26.42 -19.69
C GLY A 23 13.25 -25.21 -19.80
N ASN A 24 11.97 -25.41 -20.12
CA ASN A 24 10.94 -24.52 -19.76
C ASN A 24 11.05 -24.36 -18.24
N THR A 25 11.78 -23.35 -17.79
CA THR A 25 11.60 -22.81 -16.46
C THR A 25 10.16 -22.37 -16.44
N ALA A 26 9.27 -23.23 -15.96
CA ALA A 26 7.91 -22.87 -15.65
C ALA A 26 8.05 -21.71 -14.65
N HIS A 27 7.98 -20.47 -15.15
CA HIS A 27 7.84 -19.32 -14.28
C HIS A 27 6.59 -19.58 -13.47
N ALA A 28 6.75 -19.85 -12.19
CA ALA A 28 5.65 -20.05 -11.30
C ALA A 28 4.74 -18.83 -11.46
N GLN A 29 3.60 -19.01 -12.12
CA GLN A 29 2.65 -17.94 -12.36
C GLN A 29 1.71 -17.89 -11.16
N ILE A 30 1.49 -16.69 -10.62
CA ILE A 30 0.47 -16.52 -9.58
C ILE A 30 -0.88 -16.86 -10.19
N HIS A 31 -1.54 -17.86 -9.63
CA HIS A 31 -2.92 -18.22 -9.96
C HIS A 31 -3.82 -17.84 -8.81
N VAL A 32 -4.94 -17.15 -9.10
CA VAL A 32 -5.94 -16.76 -8.11
C VAL A 32 -7.33 -17.07 -8.62
N SER A 33 -8.19 -17.55 -7.73
CA SER A 33 -9.60 -17.85 -8.00
C SER A 33 -10.48 -16.58 -8.06
N ALA A 34 -9.99 -15.49 -7.46
CA ALA A 34 -10.65 -14.18 -7.43
C ALA A 34 -11.02 -13.67 -8.82
N LYS A 35 -12.16 -12.93 -8.91
CA LYS A 35 -12.53 -12.20 -10.12
C LYS A 35 -11.67 -10.94 -10.35
N SER A 36 -11.27 -10.25 -9.27
CA SER A 36 -10.28 -9.18 -9.32
C SER A 36 -9.28 -9.38 -8.20
N ALA A 37 -7.99 -9.23 -8.51
CA ALA A 37 -6.91 -9.37 -7.55
C ALA A 37 -5.78 -8.38 -7.84
N ILE A 38 -5.05 -8.00 -6.81
CA ILE A 38 -3.81 -7.23 -6.91
C ILE A 38 -2.91 -7.51 -5.71
N ILE A 39 -1.60 -7.53 -5.95
CA ILE A 39 -0.61 -7.39 -4.89
C ILE A 39 0.38 -6.29 -5.25
N ILE A 40 0.63 -5.40 -4.29
CA ILE A 40 1.55 -4.28 -4.46
C ILE A 40 2.63 -4.28 -3.37
N ASP A 41 3.77 -3.70 -3.70
CA ASP A 41 4.77 -3.27 -2.70
C ASP A 41 4.20 -2.12 -1.87
N GLY A 42 4.13 -2.29 -0.57
CA GLY A 42 3.57 -1.29 0.35
C GLY A 42 4.36 0.02 0.38
N ALA A 43 5.67 -0.03 0.15
CA ALA A 43 6.53 1.14 0.16
C ALA A 43 6.40 1.98 -1.11
N SER A 44 6.65 1.40 -2.28
CA SER A 44 6.63 2.11 -3.56
C SER A 44 5.22 2.18 -4.17
N GLY A 45 4.38 1.16 -3.96
CA GLY A 45 3.11 0.96 -4.66
C GLY A 45 3.28 0.26 -6.00
N ARG A 46 4.46 -0.32 -6.26
CA ARG A 46 4.67 -1.16 -7.44
C ARG A 46 3.67 -2.29 -7.47
N VAL A 47 2.96 -2.45 -8.59
CA VAL A 47 2.12 -3.61 -8.86
C VAL A 47 3.02 -4.80 -9.19
N LEU A 48 2.87 -5.90 -8.45
CA LEU A 48 3.69 -7.11 -8.58
C LEU A 48 2.91 -8.23 -9.27
N PHE A 49 1.59 -8.24 -9.11
CA PHE A 49 0.64 -9.03 -9.85
C PHE A 49 -0.71 -8.34 -9.85
N ALA A 50 -1.46 -8.47 -10.95
CA ALA A 50 -2.82 -7.94 -11.08
C ALA A 50 -3.67 -8.85 -11.98
N LYS A 51 -4.98 -8.88 -11.68
CA LYS A 51 -6.03 -9.53 -12.47
C LYS A 51 -7.29 -8.68 -12.37
N ASP A 52 -7.75 -8.12 -13.48
CA ASP A 52 -8.95 -7.26 -13.55
C ASP A 52 -8.98 -6.19 -12.43
N GLU A 53 -7.82 -5.64 -12.09
CA GLU A 53 -7.60 -4.79 -10.92
C GLU A 53 -8.33 -3.45 -10.99
N HIS A 54 -8.69 -2.98 -12.19
CA HIS A 54 -9.44 -1.74 -12.41
C HIS A 54 -10.93 -1.96 -12.65
N HIS A 55 -11.40 -3.22 -12.63
CA HIS A 55 -12.82 -3.51 -12.80
C HIS A 55 -13.63 -3.09 -11.56
N LYS A 56 -14.64 -2.24 -11.77
CA LYS A 56 -15.54 -1.75 -10.71
C LYS A 56 -16.40 -2.89 -10.18
N ARG A 57 -16.33 -3.14 -8.88
CA ARG A 57 -17.08 -4.22 -8.19
C ARG A 57 -17.64 -3.73 -6.86
N ARG A 58 -18.64 -4.44 -6.35
CA ARG A 58 -19.06 -4.32 -4.96
C ARG A 58 -17.94 -4.81 -4.05
N ILE A 59 -17.68 -4.09 -2.97
CA ILE A 59 -16.52 -4.33 -2.11
C ILE A 59 -16.88 -4.78 -0.70
N ALA A 60 -18.18 -4.83 -0.36
CA ALA A 60 -18.62 -5.21 0.98
C ALA A 60 -17.87 -4.46 2.09
N SER A 61 -17.63 -5.12 3.21
CA SER A 61 -17.05 -4.51 4.41
C SER A 61 -15.57 -4.12 4.33
N ILE A 62 -14.87 -4.32 3.21
CA ILE A 62 -13.55 -3.69 3.05
C ILE A 62 -13.68 -2.16 2.90
N THR A 63 -14.89 -1.62 2.61
CA THR A 63 -15.27 -0.20 2.75
C THR A 63 -14.86 0.39 4.10
N LYS A 64 -14.93 -0.39 5.18
CA LYS A 64 -14.65 0.04 6.55
C LYS A 64 -13.19 0.46 6.79
N ILE A 65 -12.29 0.17 5.87
CA ILE A 65 -10.93 0.69 5.87
C ILE A 65 -10.98 2.23 5.76
N MET A 66 -11.79 2.78 4.84
CA MET A 66 -11.99 4.22 4.70
C MET A 66 -12.64 4.82 5.96
N THR A 67 -13.63 4.15 6.51
CA THR A 67 -14.31 4.57 7.74
C THR A 67 -13.34 4.65 8.92
N ALA A 68 -12.47 3.63 9.08
CA ALA A 68 -11.44 3.63 10.12
C ALA A 68 -10.40 4.74 9.92
N VAL A 69 -9.95 4.97 8.68
CA VAL A 69 -9.01 6.05 8.35
C VAL A 69 -9.57 7.41 8.77
N LEU A 70 -10.80 7.73 8.36
CA LEU A 70 -11.43 9.03 8.70
C LEU A 70 -11.66 9.17 10.20
N ALA A 71 -12.07 8.10 10.89
CA ALA A 71 -12.23 8.12 12.33
C ALA A 71 -10.90 8.41 13.06
N ILE A 72 -9.82 7.80 12.65
CA ILE A 72 -8.49 7.99 13.23
C ILE A 72 -7.97 9.41 12.93
N GLU A 73 -8.10 9.87 11.68
CA GLU A 73 -7.65 11.20 11.25
C GLU A 73 -8.44 12.34 11.88
N SER A 74 -9.65 12.08 12.40
CA SER A 74 -10.42 13.09 13.14
C SER A 74 -9.72 13.56 14.42
N GLY A 75 -8.73 12.80 14.92
CA GLY A 75 -8.03 13.08 16.19
C GLY A 75 -8.88 12.80 17.44
N LYS A 76 -10.09 12.25 17.30
CA LYS A 76 -11.10 12.12 18.36
C LYS A 76 -11.17 10.73 19.01
N MET A 77 -10.13 9.89 18.84
CA MET A 77 -10.17 8.49 19.27
C MET A 77 -10.51 8.28 20.75
N GLU A 78 -10.13 9.21 21.61
CA GLU A 78 -10.41 9.14 23.06
C GLU A 78 -11.73 9.82 23.46
N GLU A 79 -12.43 10.47 22.51
CA GLU A 79 -13.72 11.11 22.78
C GLU A 79 -14.84 10.07 22.90
N THR A 80 -15.87 10.44 23.68
CA THR A 80 -17.06 9.60 23.92
C THR A 80 -18.15 9.91 22.91
N VAL A 81 -18.59 8.89 22.21
CA VAL A 81 -19.71 8.92 21.26
C VAL A 81 -20.98 8.46 21.97
N THR A 82 -22.07 9.23 21.86
CA THR A 82 -23.39 8.78 22.24
C THR A 82 -24.06 8.11 21.04
N VAL A 83 -24.36 6.81 21.17
CA VAL A 83 -24.90 6.00 20.08
C VAL A 83 -26.35 6.40 19.78
N SER A 84 -26.62 6.71 18.51
CA SER A 84 -27.96 7.07 18.07
C SER A 84 -28.88 5.84 17.90
N PRO A 85 -30.22 5.99 17.97
CA PRO A 85 -31.14 4.92 17.58
C PRO A 85 -30.99 4.48 16.13
N ASN A 86 -30.53 5.36 15.21
CA ASN A 86 -30.33 5.02 13.80
C ASN A 86 -29.14 4.12 13.61
N ALA A 87 -28.01 4.37 14.28
CA ALA A 87 -26.82 3.52 14.20
C ALA A 87 -27.11 2.08 14.58
N VAL A 88 -27.93 1.86 15.61
CA VAL A 88 -28.31 0.52 16.10
C VAL A 88 -29.18 -0.25 15.11
N LYS A 89 -29.98 0.44 14.27
CA LYS A 89 -30.85 -0.17 13.26
C LYS A 89 -30.10 -0.68 12.02
N THR A 90 -28.80 -0.40 11.90
CA THR A 90 -28.02 -0.82 10.73
C THR A 90 -27.91 -2.32 10.67
N GLU A 91 -28.38 -2.91 9.58
CA GLU A 91 -28.42 -4.37 9.37
C GLU A 91 -27.04 -5.02 9.24
N GLY A 92 -27.01 -6.36 9.37
CA GLY A 92 -25.84 -7.20 9.13
C GLY A 92 -24.94 -7.41 10.35
N SER A 93 -23.61 -7.43 10.15
CA SER A 93 -22.67 -7.62 11.28
C SER A 93 -22.73 -6.47 12.26
N ALA A 94 -22.88 -6.77 13.56
CA ALA A 94 -22.98 -5.77 14.62
C ALA A 94 -22.02 -6.07 15.78
N ILE A 95 -21.69 -5.05 16.56
CA ILE A 95 -21.08 -5.18 17.89
C ILE A 95 -22.13 -5.04 19.01
N TYR A 96 -23.40 -4.91 18.62
CA TYR A 96 -24.58 -4.87 19.46
C TYR A 96 -24.62 -3.63 20.38
N LEU A 97 -24.44 -2.46 19.79
CA LEU A 97 -24.60 -1.18 20.46
C LEU A 97 -26.05 -0.96 20.91
N GLN A 98 -26.24 -0.17 21.97
CA GLN A 98 -27.57 0.21 22.48
C GLN A 98 -27.81 1.71 22.24
N PRO A 99 -29.06 2.13 21.95
CA PRO A 99 -29.38 3.55 21.86
C PRO A 99 -29.03 4.29 23.15
N GLY A 100 -28.39 5.45 23.03
CA GLY A 100 -27.95 6.26 24.18
C GLY A 100 -26.67 5.75 24.87
N GLN A 101 -26.14 4.60 24.48
CA GLN A 101 -24.89 4.07 25.02
C GLN A 101 -23.74 5.05 24.76
N LYS A 102 -22.92 5.26 25.79
CA LYS A 102 -21.70 6.08 25.68
C LYS A 102 -20.49 5.18 25.46
N VAL A 103 -19.82 5.32 24.31
CA VAL A 103 -18.70 4.47 23.88
C VAL A 103 -17.57 5.33 23.36
N LYS A 104 -16.32 5.05 23.71
CA LYS A 104 -15.18 5.72 23.08
C LYS A 104 -15.14 5.46 21.57
N LEU A 105 -14.79 6.49 20.78
CA LEU A 105 -14.60 6.34 19.34
C LEU A 105 -13.59 5.24 19.03
N LYS A 106 -12.54 5.11 19.83
CA LYS A 106 -11.55 4.06 19.77
C LYS A 106 -12.18 2.66 19.83
N ASP A 107 -13.05 2.39 20.78
CA ASP A 107 -13.76 1.11 20.89
C ASP A 107 -14.63 0.83 19.65
N LEU A 108 -15.31 1.86 19.13
CA LEU A 108 -16.08 1.74 17.89
C LEU A 108 -15.18 1.36 16.70
N VAL A 109 -14.00 1.97 16.58
CA VAL A 109 -13.03 1.66 15.51
C VAL A 109 -12.50 0.22 15.63
N TYR A 110 -12.21 -0.26 16.84
CA TYR A 110 -11.82 -1.66 17.03
C TYR A 110 -12.98 -2.61 16.71
N GLY A 111 -14.20 -2.32 17.16
CA GLY A 111 -15.40 -3.10 16.82
C GLY A 111 -15.68 -3.13 15.32
N LEU A 112 -15.51 -1.99 14.65
CA LEU A 112 -15.59 -1.84 13.20
C LEU A 112 -14.61 -2.78 12.47
N MET A 113 -13.34 -2.75 12.87
CA MET A 113 -12.28 -3.46 12.15
C MET A 113 -12.23 -4.95 12.51
N LEU A 114 -12.31 -5.32 13.80
CA LEU A 114 -12.17 -6.70 14.25
C LEU A 114 -13.44 -7.52 14.05
N ARG A 115 -14.62 -6.92 14.28
CA ARG A 115 -15.92 -7.59 14.22
C ARG A 115 -16.75 -7.24 12.99
N SER A 116 -16.33 -6.19 12.27
CA SER A 116 -17.06 -5.68 11.10
C SER A 116 -18.42 -5.05 11.46
N GLY A 117 -18.54 -4.42 12.65
CA GLY A 117 -19.80 -3.83 13.12
C GLY A 117 -20.32 -2.75 12.18
N ASN A 118 -21.53 -2.91 11.64
CA ASN A 118 -22.21 -1.91 10.82
C ASN A 118 -22.80 -0.80 11.69
N ASP A 119 -23.31 -1.18 12.87
CA ASP A 119 -23.72 -0.26 13.92
C ASP A 119 -22.59 0.67 14.37
N ALA A 120 -21.39 0.12 14.54
CA ALA A 120 -20.19 0.92 14.81
C ALA A 120 -19.83 1.85 13.63
N ALA A 121 -19.97 1.37 12.39
CA ALA A 121 -19.70 2.19 11.21
C ALA A 121 -20.65 3.40 11.13
N ALA A 122 -21.94 3.17 11.38
CA ALA A 122 -22.95 4.24 11.39
C ALA A 122 -22.71 5.23 12.54
N ALA A 123 -22.45 4.74 13.77
CA ALA A 123 -22.15 5.60 14.91
C ALA A 123 -20.88 6.46 14.69
N ILE A 124 -19.83 5.90 14.10
CA ILE A 124 -18.63 6.64 13.69
C ILE A 124 -18.99 7.73 12.68
N ALA A 125 -19.76 7.36 11.66
CA ALA A 125 -20.12 8.29 10.58
C ALA A 125 -20.94 9.47 11.08
N GLU A 126 -21.96 9.23 11.93
CA GLU A 126 -22.74 10.29 12.54
C GLU A 126 -21.90 11.21 13.42
N TYR A 127 -20.99 10.64 14.20
CA TYR A 127 -20.16 11.41 15.13
C TYR A 127 -19.07 12.24 14.41
N VAL A 128 -18.36 11.63 13.48
CA VAL A 128 -17.22 12.28 12.80
C VAL A 128 -17.69 13.18 11.67
N GLY A 129 -18.71 12.76 10.92
CA GLY A 129 -19.25 13.46 9.75
C GLY A 129 -20.41 14.40 10.08
N GLY A 130 -20.92 14.38 11.32
CA GLY A 130 -22.13 15.12 11.73
C GLY A 130 -23.43 14.50 11.18
N SER A 131 -23.35 13.67 10.16
CA SER A 131 -24.43 12.88 9.56
C SER A 131 -23.85 11.77 8.71
N LEU A 132 -24.67 10.78 8.31
CA LEU A 132 -24.24 9.74 7.35
C LEU A 132 -23.83 10.37 6.02
N ASP A 133 -24.61 11.30 5.48
CA ASP A 133 -24.32 11.98 4.20
C ASP A 133 -23.04 12.82 4.29
N GLY A 134 -22.85 13.56 5.38
CA GLY A 134 -21.62 14.32 5.64
C GLY A 134 -20.39 13.42 5.67
N PHE A 135 -20.52 12.24 6.29
CA PHE A 135 -19.41 11.27 6.31
C PHE A 135 -19.14 10.65 4.95
N VAL A 136 -20.18 10.29 4.19
CA VAL A 136 -20.06 9.80 2.81
C VAL A 136 -19.38 10.84 1.91
N PHE A 137 -19.71 12.11 2.07
CA PHE A 137 -18.99 13.19 1.40
C PHE A 137 -17.50 13.19 1.75
N MET A 138 -17.16 13.07 3.06
CA MET A 138 -15.75 12.97 3.49
C MET A 138 -15.05 11.74 2.91
N MET A 139 -15.71 10.57 2.86
CA MET A 139 -15.17 9.35 2.25
C MET A 139 -14.79 9.57 0.78
N ASN A 140 -15.68 10.16 -0.01
CA ASN A 140 -15.43 10.41 -1.43
C ASN A 140 -14.35 11.49 -1.64
N LYS A 141 -14.32 12.54 -0.79
CA LYS A 141 -13.23 13.53 -0.82
C LYS A 141 -11.88 12.91 -0.49
N LYS A 142 -11.82 12.03 0.49
CA LYS A 142 -10.59 11.30 0.80
C LYS A 142 -10.18 10.36 -0.34
N ALA A 143 -11.13 9.70 -0.99
CA ALA A 143 -10.86 8.87 -2.16
C ALA A 143 -10.21 9.67 -3.30
N GLU A 144 -10.74 10.86 -3.62
CA GLU A 144 -10.13 11.78 -4.59
C GLU A 144 -8.68 12.15 -4.20
N GLN A 145 -8.45 12.52 -2.94
CA GLN A 145 -7.13 12.89 -2.41
C GLN A 145 -6.09 11.75 -2.51
N ILE A 146 -6.52 10.51 -2.36
CA ILE A 146 -5.66 9.33 -2.45
C ILE A 146 -5.43 8.91 -3.90
N GLY A 147 -6.26 9.36 -4.85
CA GLY A 147 -6.22 8.97 -6.27
C GLY A 147 -7.04 7.71 -6.57
N MET A 148 -8.10 7.44 -5.82
CA MET A 148 -9.05 6.34 -6.07
C MET A 148 -10.05 6.74 -7.16
N GLU A 149 -9.63 6.72 -8.42
CA GLU A 149 -10.39 7.27 -9.56
C GLU A 149 -11.63 6.44 -9.94
N ASN A 150 -11.66 5.17 -9.55
CA ASN A 150 -12.73 4.23 -9.87
C ASN A 150 -13.53 3.80 -8.63
N THR A 151 -13.67 4.71 -7.65
CA THR A 151 -14.35 4.43 -6.38
C THR A 151 -15.45 5.44 -6.11
N LYS A 152 -16.59 4.93 -5.64
CA LYS A 152 -17.67 5.74 -5.11
C LYS A 152 -18.25 5.09 -3.86
N PHE A 153 -18.12 5.77 -2.74
CA PHE A 153 -18.72 5.36 -1.48
C PHE A 153 -20.14 5.93 -1.37
N GLN A 154 -21.08 5.15 -0.79
CA GLN A 154 -22.47 5.56 -0.55
C GLN A 154 -22.90 5.34 0.90
N ASN A 155 -22.12 4.56 1.65
CA ASN A 155 -22.34 4.29 3.06
C ASN A 155 -21.02 3.95 3.76
N PRO A 156 -20.94 4.03 5.12
CA PRO A 156 -19.70 3.78 5.86
C PRO A 156 -19.39 2.29 6.11
N HIS A 157 -20.27 1.36 5.74
CA HIS A 157 -20.20 -0.05 6.12
C HIS A 157 -20.00 -1.01 4.95
N GLY A 158 -20.40 -0.66 3.73
CA GLY A 158 -20.27 -1.48 2.53
C GLY A 158 -21.42 -2.47 2.32
N LEU A 159 -22.63 -2.21 2.84
CA LEU A 159 -23.82 -2.94 2.44
C LEU A 159 -24.21 -2.60 0.99
N ASP A 160 -24.89 -3.53 0.33
CA ASP A 160 -25.31 -3.42 -1.07
C ASP A 160 -26.64 -2.66 -1.24
N ASP A 161 -26.94 -1.73 -0.33
CA ASP A 161 -28.16 -0.92 -0.27
C ASP A 161 -28.20 0.21 -1.33
N HIS A 162 -27.10 0.49 -2.00
CA HIS A 162 -26.99 1.48 -3.07
C HIS A 162 -26.34 0.92 -4.33
N GLU A 163 -26.94 1.12 -5.48
CA GLU A 163 -26.41 0.64 -6.76
C GLU A 163 -25.05 1.22 -7.13
N ASN A 164 -24.80 2.47 -6.75
CA ASN A 164 -23.60 3.22 -7.09
C ASN A 164 -22.46 3.06 -6.06
N LEU A 165 -22.50 2.08 -5.15
CA LEU A 165 -21.39 1.76 -4.27
C LEU A 165 -20.46 0.78 -4.97
N TYR A 166 -19.27 1.22 -5.32
CA TYR A 166 -18.25 0.39 -5.98
C TYR A 166 -16.82 0.89 -5.71
N SER A 167 -15.89 0.00 -5.90
CA SER A 167 -14.44 0.29 -5.97
C SER A 167 -13.75 -0.73 -6.86
N THR A 168 -12.44 -0.70 -6.91
CA THR A 168 -11.58 -1.64 -7.64
C THR A 168 -10.54 -2.25 -6.71
N ALA A 169 -9.93 -3.36 -7.09
CA ALA A 169 -8.84 -3.94 -6.32
C ALA A 169 -7.65 -2.97 -6.23
N TYR A 170 -7.36 -2.24 -7.31
CA TYR A 170 -6.33 -1.21 -7.36
C TYR A 170 -6.59 -0.06 -6.37
N ASP A 171 -7.79 0.52 -6.41
CA ASP A 171 -8.15 1.64 -5.53
C ASP A 171 -8.12 1.22 -4.05
N MET A 172 -8.59 -0.01 -3.74
CA MET A 172 -8.52 -0.54 -2.38
C MET A 172 -7.07 -0.80 -1.92
N ALA A 173 -6.17 -1.16 -2.84
CA ALA A 173 -4.74 -1.25 -2.54
C ALA A 173 -4.12 0.13 -2.27
N LEU A 174 -4.50 1.17 -3.03
CA LEU A 174 -4.09 2.56 -2.77
C LEU A 174 -4.57 3.05 -1.40
N LEU A 175 -5.85 2.82 -1.08
CA LEU A 175 -6.41 3.16 0.23
C LEU A 175 -5.65 2.46 1.36
N THR A 176 -5.37 1.16 1.20
CA THR A 176 -4.65 0.39 2.21
C THR A 176 -3.21 0.88 2.36
N LYS A 177 -2.53 1.19 1.26
CA LYS A 177 -1.19 1.80 1.28
C LYS A 177 -1.18 3.13 2.03
N TYR A 178 -2.20 3.95 1.82
CA TYR A 178 -2.36 5.20 2.57
C TYR A 178 -2.58 4.92 4.07
N ALA A 179 -3.53 4.05 4.40
CA ALA A 179 -3.88 3.69 5.77
C ALA A 179 -2.68 3.10 6.55
N MET A 180 -1.88 2.26 5.90
CA MET A 180 -0.68 1.67 6.49
C MET A 180 0.45 2.67 6.81
N LYS A 181 0.37 3.93 6.37
CA LYS A 181 1.26 5.01 6.84
C LYS A 181 0.86 5.53 8.21
N ILE A 182 -0.41 5.40 8.60
CA ILE A 182 -0.97 5.87 9.87
C ILE A 182 -0.67 4.83 10.95
N LYS A 183 0.08 5.21 11.98
CA LYS A 183 0.51 4.30 13.06
C LYS A 183 -0.68 3.66 13.78
N GLU A 184 -1.67 4.46 14.13
CA GLU A 184 -2.89 4.03 14.83
C GLU A 184 -3.67 3.01 13.99
N TYR A 185 -3.79 3.23 12.68
CA TYR A 185 -4.44 2.28 11.79
C TYR A 185 -3.69 0.93 11.76
N ARG A 186 -2.36 0.94 11.66
CA ARG A 186 -1.56 -0.31 11.74
C ARG A 186 -1.81 -1.06 13.03
N THR A 187 -1.86 -0.35 14.15
CA THR A 187 -2.15 -0.93 15.46
C THR A 187 -3.52 -1.60 15.48
N VAL A 188 -4.57 -0.88 15.05
CA VAL A 188 -5.95 -1.40 15.05
C VAL A 188 -6.08 -2.60 14.10
N SER A 189 -5.62 -2.48 12.84
CA SER A 189 -5.78 -3.53 11.83
C SER A 189 -4.98 -4.80 12.16
N GLY A 190 -3.84 -4.66 12.86
CA GLY A 190 -2.95 -5.75 13.29
C GLY A 190 -3.33 -6.37 14.64
N THR A 191 -4.37 -5.86 15.31
CA THR A 191 -4.79 -6.39 16.61
C THR A 191 -5.55 -7.71 16.46
N LYS A 192 -5.06 -8.76 17.14
CA LYS A 192 -5.68 -10.11 17.13
C LYS A 192 -6.85 -10.21 18.10
N VAL A 193 -6.70 -9.63 19.29
CA VAL A 193 -7.72 -9.61 20.34
C VAL A 193 -7.70 -8.24 21.00
N TYR A 194 -8.87 -7.67 21.23
CA TYR A 194 -9.05 -6.37 21.87
C TYR A 194 -10.11 -6.46 22.96
N LYS A 195 -9.80 -5.97 24.18
CA LYS A 195 -10.74 -5.75 25.26
C LYS A 195 -11.18 -4.29 25.21
N ALA A 196 -12.48 -4.06 24.98
CA ALA A 196 -13.02 -2.72 24.91
C ALA A 196 -12.89 -2.00 26.26
N GLU A 197 -12.61 -0.70 26.21
CA GLU A 197 -12.40 0.12 27.41
C GLU A 197 -13.73 0.59 28.02
N THR A 198 -14.73 0.85 27.18
CA THR A 198 -16.03 1.39 27.59
C THR A 198 -17.20 0.42 27.41
N MET A 199 -16.89 -0.83 27.06
CA MET A 199 -17.86 -1.89 26.89
C MET A 199 -17.32 -3.18 27.53
N ASP A 200 -18.15 -3.96 28.19
CA ASP A 200 -17.77 -5.29 28.68
C ASP A 200 -17.74 -6.29 27.52
N ARG A 201 -16.78 -6.13 26.62
CA ARG A 201 -16.59 -6.94 25.42
C ARG A 201 -15.11 -7.24 25.15
N VAL A 202 -14.86 -8.47 24.72
CA VAL A 202 -13.58 -8.90 24.17
C VAL A 202 -13.81 -9.35 22.74
N TRP A 203 -13.08 -8.77 21.79
CA TRP A 203 -13.25 -9.09 20.37
C TRP A 203 -12.00 -9.76 19.79
N LYS A 204 -12.20 -10.93 19.18
CA LYS A 204 -11.20 -11.59 18.34
C LYS A 204 -11.36 -11.14 16.89
N ASN A 205 -10.25 -10.82 16.23
CA ASN A 205 -10.26 -10.42 14.82
C ASN A 205 -10.75 -11.57 13.92
N LYS A 206 -11.64 -11.25 12.97
CA LYS A 206 -12.16 -12.20 11.99
C LYS A 206 -11.14 -12.59 10.90
N ASN A 207 -10.06 -11.80 10.73
CA ASN A 207 -9.02 -12.09 9.75
C ASN A 207 -8.21 -13.33 10.16
N LYS A 208 -8.47 -14.46 9.51
CA LYS A 208 -7.80 -15.73 9.80
C LYS A 208 -6.32 -15.72 9.44
N LEU A 209 -5.89 -14.97 8.42
CA LEU A 209 -4.46 -14.81 8.10
C LEU A 209 -3.71 -14.23 9.30
N LEU A 210 -4.24 -13.16 9.89
CA LEU A 210 -3.65 -12.51 11.05
C LEU A 210 -3.69 -13.39 12.30
N THR A 211 -4.81 -14.11 12.53
CA THR A 211 -5.03 -14.83 13.80
C THR A 211 -4.44 -16.23 13.84
N GLY A 212 -3.95 -16.77 12.71
CA GLY A 212 -3.36 -18.10 12.74
C GLY A 212 -2.83 -18.67 11.42
N LEU A 213 -3.43 -18.35 10.26
CA LEU A 213 -3.06 -19.03 9.01
C LEU A 213 -1.73 -18.55 8.41
N TYR A 214 -1.34 -17.26 8.63
CA TYR A 214 -0.17 -16.71 7.97
C TYR A 214 0.72 -15.93 8.92
N ARG A 215 1.89 -16.48 9.21
CA ARG A 215 2.83 -15.92 10.22
C ARG A 215 3.34 -14.50 9.89
N TYR A 216 3.36 -14.11 8.62
CA TYR A 216 3.83 -12.80 8.18
C TYR A 216 2.71 -11.75 8.08
N SER A 217 1.45 -12.14 8.35
CA SER A 217 0.31 -11.21 8.27
C SER A 217 0.44 -10.11 9.31
N THR A 218 0.24 -8.87 8.87
CA THR A 218 0.30 -7.66 9.71
C THR A 218 -1.05 -6.99 9.90
N GLY A 219 -2.11 -7.43 9.20
CA GLY A 219 -3.45 -6.89 9.35
C GLY A 219 -4.31 -7.06 8.12
N GLY A 220 -5.38 -6.27 8.07
CA GLY A 220 -6.30 -6.23 6.94
C GLY A 220 -7.76 -6.19 7.33
N LYS A 221 -8.65 -6.44 6.36
CA LYS A 221 -10.11 -6.42 6.54
C LYS A 221 -10.80 -7.43 5.65
N THR A 222 -11.71 -8.20 6.21
CA THR A 222 -12.59 -9.15 5.51
C THR A 222 -13.89 -8.48 5.12
N GLY A 223 -14.51 -8.92 4.02
CA GLY A 223 -15.83 -8.51 3.64
C GLY A 223 -16.62 -9.64 2.96
N TYR A 224 -17.93 -9.59 3.09
CA TYR A 224 -18.86 -10.47 2.40
C TYR A 224 -20.25 -9.83 2.32
N THR A 225 -20.83 -9.87 1.15
CA THR A 225 -22.26 -9.68 0.90
C THR A 225 -22.72 -10.69 -0.15
N LYS A 226 -24.03 -10.81 -0.34
CA LYS A 226 -24.57 -11.72 -1.38
C LYS A 226 -24.13 -11.32 -2.80
N ILE A 227 -23.97 -10.02 -3.07
CA ILE A 227 -23.58 -9.48 -4.40
C ILE A 227 -22.06 -9.45 -4.54
N ALA A 228 -21.34 -8.85 -3.58
CA ALA A 228 -19.88 -8.74 -3.63
C ALA A 228 -19.17 -10.10 -3.55
N LYS A 229 -19.80 -11.12 -2.93
CA LYS A 229 -19.16 -12.36 -2.50
C LYS A 229 -18.04 -12.07 -1.50
N ARG A 230 -17.09 -12.99 -1.32
CA ARG A 230 -15.95 -12.75 -0.40
C ARG A 230 -15.00 -11.69 -0.98
N THR A 231 -14.60 -10.78 -0.13
CA THR A 231 -13.60 -9.74 -0.42
C THR A 231 -12.59 -9.70 0.71
N LEU A 232 -11.33 -9.53 0.39
CA LEU A 232 -10.27 -9.49 1.38
C LEU A 232 -9.25 -8.41 1.02
N VAL A 233 -8.87 -7.63 2.01
CA VAL A 233 -7.63 -6.86 2.03
C VAL A 233 -6.76 -7.45 3.10
N SER A 234 -5.51 -7.79 2.79
CA SER A 234 -4.55 -8.21 3.78
C SER A 234 -3.18 -7.58 3.55
N THR A 235 -2.42 -7.47 4.62
CA THR A 235 -1.04 -6.97 4.61
C THR A 235 -0.13 -8.00 5.22
N ALA A 236 1.09 -8.08 4.71
CA ALA A 236 2.13 -8.96 5.22
C ALA A 236 3.49 -8.27 5.19
N SER A 237 4.36 -8.63 6.13
CA SER A 237 5.74 -8.12 6.22
C SER A 237 6.71 -9.27 6.48
N LYS A 238 7.76 -9.35 5.66
CA LYS A 238 8.87 -10.30 5.80
C LYS A 238 10.18 -9.62 5.39
N ASP A 239 11.19 -9.69 6.25
CA ASP A 239 12.56 -9.20 5.99
C ASP A 239 12.60 -7.73 5.49
N GLY A 240 11.71 -6.87 6.04
CA GLY A 240 11.62 -5.45 5.69
C GLY A 240 10.89 -5.17 4.37
N THR A 241 10.28 -6.18 3.76
CA THR A 241 9.40 -6.05 2.60
C THR A 241 7.94 -6.07 3.06
N ASP A 242 7.22 -4.98 2.83
CA ASP A 242 5.81 -4.83 3.17
C ASP A 242 4.94 -5.01 1.92
N LEU A 243 3.96 -5.89 1.99
CA LEU A 243 3.07 -6.20 0.86
C LEU A 243 1.61 -5.94 1.23
N ILE A 244 0.85 -5.55 0.23
CA ILE A 244 -0.61 -5.35 0.31
C ILE A 244 -1.26 -6.17 -0.78
N ALA A 245 -2.18 -7.06 -0.40
CA ALA A 245 -2.98 -7.85 -1.32
C ALA A 245 -4.47 -7.50 -1.16
N VAL A 246 -5.18 -7.46 -2.30
CA VAL A 246 -6.62 -7.25 -2.36
C VAL A 246 -7.23 -8.25 -3.32
N THR A 247 -8.28 -8.95 -2.87
CA THR A 247 -9.13 -9.77 -3.75
C THR A 247 -10.60 -9.38 -3.60
N ILE A 248 -11.33 -9.45 -4.72
CA ILE A 248 -12.76 -9.16 -4.79
C ILE A 248 -13.46 -10.29 -5.55
N ASN A 249 -14.57 -10.79 -5.00
CA ASN A 249 -15.30 -11.95 -5.48
C ASN A 249 -14.37 -13.15 -5.61
N ASP A 250 -13.90 -13.61 -4.46
CA ASP A 250 -12.86 -14.61 -4.31
C ASP A 250 -13.35 -15.76 -3.42
N PRO A 251 -13.60 -16.96 -3.97
CA PRO A 251 -14.04 -18.08 -3.17
C PRO A 251 -12.97 -18.61 -2.20
N ASP A 252 -11.67 -18.51 -2.57
CA ASP A 252 -10.55 -19.09 -1.84
C ASP A 252 -9.59 -18.00 -1.30
N ASP A 253 -10.13 -16.88 -0.83
CA ASP A 253 -9.42 -15.66 -0.47
C ASP A 253 -8.21 -15.86 0.47
N TRP A 254 -8.27 -16.83 1.39
CA TRP A 254 -7.15 -17.09 2.30
C TRP A 254 -5.94 -17.68 1.56
N ASP A 255 -6.17 -18.68 0.73
CA ASP A 255 -5.13 -19.38 -0.01
C ASP A 255 -4.57 -18.50 -1.13
N ASP A 256 -5.43 -17.78 -1.85
CA ASP A 256 -5.03 -16.83 -2.88
C ASP A 256 -4.09 -15.74 -2.32
N HIS A 257 -4.42 -15.18 -1.14
CA HIS A 257 -3.57 -14.20 -0.50
C HIS A 257 -2.23 -14.78 -0.02
N MET A 258 -2.24 -15.98 0.59
CA MET A 258 -1.00 -16.65 1.00
C MET A 258 -0.10 -16.97 -0.21
N ASN A 259 -0.69 -17.45 -1.31
CA ASN A 259 0.02 -17.76 -2.55
C ASN A 259 0.64 -16.49 -3.16
N MET A 260 -0.12 -15.38 -3.25
CA MET A 260 0.40 -14.09 -3.71
C MET A 260 1.57 -13.61 -2.85
N PHE A 261 1.46 -13.65 -1.52
CA PHE A 261 2.53 -13.23 -0.62
C PHE A 261 3.76 -14.10 -0.75
N ASN A 262 3.61 -15.43 -0.70
CA ASN A 262 4.71 -16.37 -0.82
C ASN A 262 5.45 -16.20 -2.15
N TYR A 263 4.69 -16.10 -3.26
CA TYR A 263 5.30 -15.87 -4.57
C TYR A 263 6.19 -14.62 -4.56
N VAL A 264 5.68 -13.50 -4.03
CA VAL A 264 6.46 -12.25 -4.02
C VAL A 264 7.67 -12.38 -3.09
N PHE A 265 7.51 -12.91 -1.88
CA PHE A 265 8.63 -13.07 -0.96
C PHE A 265 9.73 -14.02 -1.45
N ASP A 266 9.37 -14.98 -2.29
CA ASP A 266 10.32 -15.96 -2.82
C ASP A 266 11.03 -15.47 -4.09
N HIS A 267 10.38 -14.62 -4.91
CA HIS A 267 10.90 -14.20 -6.21
C HIS A 267 11.39 -12.75 -6.27
N TYR A 268 11.04 -11.90 -5.29
CA TYR A 268 11.42 -10.50 -5.27
C TYR A 268 12.30 -10.19 -4.07
N LYS A 269 13.28 -9.29 -4.28
CA LYS A 269 14.14 -8.77 -3.22
C LYS A 269 14.17 -7.25 -3.27
N THR A 270 14.36 -6.62 -2.12
CA THR A 270 14.52 -5.17 -2.03
C THR A 270 15.98 -4.79 -2.34
N TYR A 271 16.19 -4.11 -3.49
CA TYR A 271 17.50 -3.62 -3.91
C TYR A 271 17.66 -2.14 -3.61
N VAL A 272 18.87 -1.71 -3.25
CA VAL A 272 19.25 -0.30 -3.17
C VAL A 272 19.68 0.15 -4.56
N VAL A 273 18.73 0.68 -5.34
CA VAL A 273 18.96 1.10 -6.75
C VAL A 273 19.71 2.43 -6.86
N ALA A 274 19.65 3.28 -5.83
CA ALA A 274 20.54 4.44 -5.68
C ALA A 274 20.91 4.62 -4.21
N LYS A 275 22.21 4.63 -3.91
CA LYS A 275 22.70 4.69 -2.53
C LYS A 275 22.87 6.14 -2.07
N LYS A 276 22.44 6.43 -0.83
CA LYS A 276 22.69 7.68 -0.13
C LYS A 276 24.17 8.10 -0.24
N GLY A 277 24.43 9.41 -0.43
CA GLY A 277 25.78 9.96 -0.51
C GLY A 277 26.10 10.56 -1.85
N GLY A 278 27.39 10.78 -2.12
CA GLY A 278 27.89 11.41 -3.34
C GLY A 278 27.58 10.60 -4.59
N ILE A 279 27.34 11.30 -5.69
CA ILE A 279 26.98 10.70 -6.97
C ILE A 279 28.26 10.53 -7.81
N PRO A 280 28.76 9.28 -8.01
CA PRO A 280 30.06 9.04 -8.66
C PRO A 280 30.20 9.68 -10.06
N LYS A 281 29.11 9.60 -10.87
CA LYS A 281 29.08 10.18 -12.23
C LYS A 281 29.24 11.70 -12.28
N LEU A 282 29.04 12.39 -11.17
CA LEU A 282 29.15 13.86 -11.10
C LEU A 282 30.53 14.37 -10.67
N LYS A 283 31.46 13.48 -10.29
CA LYS A 283 32.81 13.88 -9.81
C LYS A 283 33.57 14.79 -10.75
N LYS A 284 33.36 14.68 -12.07
CA LYS A 284 33.99 15.49 -13.12
C LYS A 284 33.16 16.71 -13.56
N THR A 285 32.03 16.98 -12.90
CA THR A 285 31.18 18.14 -13.20
C THR A 285 31.55 19.34 -12.31
N PHE A 286 30.93 20.52 -12.60
CA PHE A 286 31.06 21.71 -11.75
C PHE A 286 30.75 21.44 -10.28
N TYR A 287 29.75 20.57 -10.00
CA TYR A 287 29.33 20.23 -8.65
C TYR A 287 30.23 19.21 -7.95
N GLY A 288 31.09 18.52 -8.71
CA GLY A 288 32.13 17.63 -8.21
C GLY A 288 31.65 16.58 -7.21
N LYS A 289 32.47 16.43 -6.15
CA LYS A 289 32.18 15.47 -5.06
C LYS A 289 31.12 15.98 -4.05
N ARG A 290 30.68 17.24 -4.18
CA ARG A 290 29.77 17.91 -3.24
C ARG A 290 28.28 17.67 -3.58
N ALA A 291 27.97 17.07 -4.75
CA ALA A 291 26.60 16.68 -5.11
C ALA A 291 26.25 15.32 -4.52
N PHE A 292 25.12 15.22 -3.81
CA PHE A 292 24.72 13.99 -3.11
C PHE A 292 23.20 13.81 -3.08
N ILE A 293 22.76 12.60 -2.77
CA ILE A 293 21.35 12.28 -2.40
C ILE A 293 21.27 11.97 -0.90
N ALA A 294 20.20 12.44 -0.24
CA ALA A 294 20.07 12.39 1.20
C ALA A 294 19.62 11.04 1.74
N ARG A 295 19.08 10.15 0.89
CA ARG A 295 18.56 8.83 1.27
C ARG A 295 18.80 7.79 0.20
N ASP A 296 18.81 6.51 0.61
CA ASP A 296 18.76 5.39 -0.31
C ASP A 296 17.44 5.37 -1.07
N VAL A 297 17.50 4.93 -2.34
CA VAL A 297 16.32 4.54 -3.10
C VAL A 297 16.27 3.03 -3.13
N LYS A 298 15.30 2.50 -2.45
CA LYS A 298 15.04 1.06 -2.40
C LYS A 298 13.89 0.74 -3.34
N TYR A 299 13.98 -0.38 -4.05
CA TYR A 299 12.92 -0.83 -4.94
C TYR A 299 12.88 -2.36 -4.95
N LEU A 300 11.68 -2.92 -4.97
CA LEU A 300 11.45 -4.36 -4.97
C LEU A 300 11.55 -4.87 -6.40
N LEU A 301 12.49 -5.77 -6.69
CA LEU A 301 12.80 -6.28 -8.02
C LEU A 301 12.98 -7.80 -7.98
N LYS A 302 12.71 -8.47 -9.11
CA LYS A 302 13.28 -9.78 -9.41
C LYS A 302 14.75 -9.61 -9.79
N GLU A 303 15.51 -10.68 -9.76
CA GLU A 303 16.93 -10.64 -10.07
C GLU A 303 17.20 -10.27 -11.54
N ASP A 304 16.37 -10.75 -12.45
CA ASP A 304 16.42 -10.46 -13.89
C ASP A 304 15.99 -9.03 -14.26
N GLU A 305 15.33 -8.30 -13.36
CA GLU A 305 14.88 -6.92 -13.59
C GLU A 305 15.93 -5.84 -13.19
N ILE A 306 17.02 -6.22 -12.56
CA ILE A 306 18.01 -5.26 -12.02
C ILE A 306 18.64 -4.41 -13.12
N ASP A 307 18.95 -5.02 -14.26
CA ASP A 307 19.62 -4.36 -15.38
C ASP A 307 18.68 -3.39 -16.14
N ASP A 308 17.36 -3.51 -15.95
CA ASP A 308 16.37 -2.60 -16.51
C ASP A 308 16.23 -1.28 -15.72
N VAL A 309 16.88 -1.18 -14.55
CA VAL A 309 16.86 0.03 -13.76
C VAL A 309 17.80 1.07 -14.36
N LYS A 310 17.24 2.19 -14.82
CA LYS A 310 17.96 3.33 -15.39
C LYS A 310 17.93 4.53 -14.49
N ILE A 311 19.08 5.15 -14.28
CA ILE A 311 19.23 6.35 -13.46
C ILE A 311 19.66 7.52 -14.33
N ARG A 312 18.85 8.59 -14.34
CA ARG A 312 19.14 9.85 -15.02
C ARG A 312 19.26 10.97 -13.99
N THR A 313 20.36 11.71 -14.04
CA THR A 313 20.56 12.89 -13.20
C THR A 313 20.51 14.14 -14.05
N THR A 314 19.62 15.07 -13.73
CA THR A 314 19.50 16.38 -14.37
C THR A 314 19.93 17.45 -13.38
N LEU A 315 20.89 18.29 -13.78
CA LEU A 315 21.45 19.35 -12.94
C LEU A 315 21.10 20.73 -13.49
N ILE A 316 20.99 21.71 -12.61
CA ILE A 316 20.87 23.11 -12.96
C ILE A 316 22.17 23.55 -13.63
N LYS A 317 22.12 24.36 -14.72
CA LYS A 317 23.32 24.90 -15.35
C LYS A 317 24.02 25.87 -14.37
N PRO A 318 25.32 25.73 -14.11
CA PRO A 318 26.05 26.62 -13.21
C PRO A 318 26.03 28.06 -13.70
N LYS A 319 25.69 28.99 -12.81
CA LYS A 319 25.77 30.45 -13.10
C LYS A 319 27.22 30.94 -12.98
N LYS A 320 27.59 32.00 -13.73
CA LYS A 320 28.93 32.60 -13.66
C LYS A 320 29.29 33.05 -12.23
N ALA A 321 28.33 33.61 -11.49
CA ALA A 321 28.50 34.01 -10.10
C ALA A 321 28.89 32.83 -9.18
N TRP A 322 28.37 31.63 -9.41
CA TRP A 322 28.68 30.45 -8.59
C TRP A 322 30.12 29.95 -8.74
N LYS A 323 30.77 30.29 -9.86
CA LYS A 323 32.18 29.99 -10.06
C LYS A 323 33.09 30.90 -9.23
N LYS A 324 32.62 32.14 -8.92
CA LYS A 324 33.33 33.12 -8.11
C LYS A 324 33.05 32.95 -6.63
N ASP A 325 31.80 32.61 -6.28
CA ASP A 325 31.36 32.45 -4.90
C ASP A 325 30.45 31.19 -4.79
N ALA A 326 31.02 30.13 -4.25
CA ALA A 326 30.31 28.85 -4.06
C ALA A 326 29.16 28.97 -3.03
N SER A 327 29.18 30.02 -2.20
CA SER A 327 28.10 30.26 -1.23
C SER A 327 26.76 30.62 -1.88
N LEU A 328 26.76 31.03 -3.14
CA LEU A 328 25.57 31.37 -3.92
C LEU A 328 24.92 30.12 -4.57
N ILE A 329 25.54 28.93 -4.46
CA ILE A 329 24.96 27.70 -4.99
C ILE A 329 23.78 27.30 -4.11
N PRO A 330 22.59 27.02 -4.70
CA PRO A 330 21.43 26.57 -3.93
C PRO A 330 21.67 25.17 -3.35
N ASP A 331 20.98 24.86 -2.27
CA ASP A 331 21.07 23.54 -1.61
C ASP A 331 20.62 22.41 -2.53
N VAL A 332 19.61 22.65 -3.37
CA VAL A 332 19.13 21.70 -4.40
C VAL A 332 19.67 22.13 -5.76
N VAL A 333 20.54 21.34 -6.34
CA VAL A 333 21.21 21.60 -7.61
C VAL A 333 20.71 20.72 -8.77
N GLY A 334 19.71 19.88 -8.50
CA GLY A 334 19.17 19.04 -9.56
C GLY A 334 18.22 17.97 -9.05
N ARG A 335 17.95 17.02 -9.95
CA ARG A 335 17.05 15.88 -9.68
C ARG A 335 17.68 14.60 -10.23
N MET A 336 17.62 13.55 -9.42
CA MET A 336 17.85 12.19 -9.86
C MET A 336 16.51 11.52 -10.15
N THR A 337 16.34 10.99 -11.35
CA THR A 337 15.17 10.21 -11.77
C THR A 337 15.62 8.76 -11.92
N VAL A 338 14.96 7.87 -11.19
CA VAL A 338 15.14 6.42 -11.31
C VAL A 338 13.97 5.87 -12.10
N MET A 339 14.25 5.06 -13.09
CA MET A 339 13.27 4.45 -13.99
C MET A 339 13.45 2.94 -13.98
N HIS A 340 12.37 2.21 -14.11
CA HIS A 340 12.32 0.77 -14.33
C HIS A 340 11.27 0.50 -15.40
N ASP A 341 11.60 -0.30 -16.40
CA ASP A 341 10.73 -0.59 -17.54
C ASP A 341 10.10 0.68 -18.16
N GLY A 342 10.92 1.70 -18.40
CA GLY A 342 10.50 2.98 -18.97
C GLY A 342 9.64 3.87 -18.05
N LYS A 343 9.16 3.37 -16.91
CA LYS A 343 8.35 4.12 -15.94
C LYS A 343 9.21 4.77 -14.86
N VAL A 344 8.86 5.99 -14.47
CA VAL A 344 9.54 6.69 -13.38
C VAL A 344 9.10 6.10 -12.04
N ILE A 345 10.04 5.49 -11.30
CA ILE A 345 9.80 4.89 -10.00
C ILE A 345 10.21 5.80 -8.83
N ALA A 346 11.16 6.72 -9.06
CA ALA A 346 11.51 7.73 -8.06
C ALA A 346 12.05 9.01 -8.71
N LYS A 347 11.72 10.14 -8.09
CA LYS A 347 12.30 11.46 -8.35
C LYS A 347 12.88 12.00 -7.05
N ILE A 348 14.19 12.23 -7.00
CA ILE A 348 14.90 12.59 -5.76
C ILE A 348 15.67 13.86 -5.99
N PRO A 349 15.62 14.84 -5.05
CA PRO A 349 16.45 16.02 -5.14
C PRO A 349 17.94 15.65 -5.03
N VAL A 350 18.76 16.31 -5.84
CA VAL A 350 20.22 16.27 -5.72
C VAL A 350 20.65 17.51 -4.96
N TYR A 351 21.26 17.30 -3.81
CA TYR A 351 21.73 18.36 -2.93
C TYR A 351 23.17 18.71 -3.21
N TYR A 352 23.56 19.93 -2.85
CA TYR A 352 24.92 20.41 -2.86
C TYR A 352 25.38 20.67 -1.43
N GLU A 353 26.52 20.09 -1.05
CA GLU A 353 27.14 20.33 0.26
C GLU A 353 27.84 21.69 0.26
N ASN A 354 27.12 22.69 0.75
CA ASN A 354 27.65 24.03 0.91
C ASN A 354 28.37 24.18 2.26
N GLU A 355 29.47 24.92 2.32
CA GLU A 355 30.26 25.14 3.55
C GLU A 355 29.44 25.82 4.67
N ARG A 356 28.35 26.51 4.31
CA ARG A 356 27.39 27.09 5.26
C ARG A 356 26.69 26.07 6.14
N HIS A 357 26.63 24.79 5.74
CA HIS A 357 25.87 23.74 6.41
C HIS A 357 26.76 22.62 6.92
N LYS A 358 27.82 22.91 7.66
CA LYS A 358 28.65 21.88 8.33
C LYS A 358 27.89 21.04 9.37
N LYS A 359 26.62 21.39 9.69
CA LYS A 359 25.67 20.55 10.44
C LYS A 359 24.24 20.80 9.88
N PRO A 360 23.58 19.85 9.23
CA PRO A 360 22.14 19.98 8.96
C PRO A 360 21.43 20.00 10.33
N LYS A 361 20.80 21.11 10.68
CA LYS A 361 19.82 21.14 11.77
C LYS A 361 18.72 20.16 11.35
N LYS A 362 18.32 19.22 12.22
CA LYS A 362 17.23 18.26 12.03
C LYS A 362 15.96 18.90 11.45
N HIS A 363 15.72 20.14 11.83
CA HIS A 363 14.60 20.99 11.41
C HIS A 363 14.54 21.35 9.91
N PHE A 364 15.68 21.38 9.20
CA PHE A 364 15.71 21.75 7.77
C PHE A 364 15.18 20.63 6.88
N ILE A 365 15.50 19.38 7.22
CA ILE A 365 15.02 18.21 6.46
C ILE A 365 13.51 18.04 6.64
N GLU A 366 12.99 18.29 7.85
CA GLU A 366 11.56 18.22 8.16
C GLU A 366 10.76 19.34 7.47
N THR A 367 11.28 20.57 7.45
CA THR A 367 10.63 21.71 6.78
C THR A 367 10.63 21.55 5.25
N PHE A 368 11.68 20.96 4.67
CA PHE A 368 11.78 20.78 3.23
C PHE A 368 10.91 19.62 2.73
N THR A 369 10.76 18.54 3.51
CA THR A 369 9.80 17.49 3.20
C THR A 369 8.36 17.98 3.31
N SER A 370 8.04 18.88 4.23
CA SER A 370 6.70 19.47 4.35
C SER A 370 6.37 20.41 3.17
N LEU A 371 7.32 21.24 2.72
CA LEU A 371 7.16 22.11 1.54
C LEU A 371 6.99 21.32 0.22
N PHE A 372 7.69 20.20 0.08
CA PHE A 372 7.56 19.35 -1.11
C PHE A 372 6.29 18.50 -1.10
N MET A 373 5.81 18.12 0.07
CA MET A 373 4.50 17.46 0.25
C MET A 373 3.34 18.44 -0.01
N SER A 374 3.48 19.73 0.37
CA SER A 374 2.47 20.75 0.09
C SER A 374 2.42 21.14 -1.40
N ALA A 375 3.56 21.17 -2.08
CA ALA A 375 3.63 21.43 -3.54
C ALA A 375 3.16 20.23 -4.39
N ALA A 376 3.05 19.04 -3.78
CA ALA A 376 2.49 17.84 -4.39
C ALA A 376 1.02 17.60 -4.02
N GLY A 377 0.31 18.62 -3.50
CA GLY A 377 -1.12 18.56 -3.18
C GLY A 377 -1.46 17.95 -1.82
N GLY A 378 -0.48 17.85 -0.90
CA GLY A 378 -0.72 17.38 0.46
C GLY A 378 -0.71 18.54 1.46
N SER A 379 -1.85 18.84 2.07
CA SER A 379 -1.97 19.78 3.18
C SER A 379 -1.05 19.40 4.35
N SER A 380 -0.36 20.42 4.87
CA SER A 380 0.45 20.37 6.09
C SER A 380 -0.34 19.85 7.28
N TRP A 381 0.16 18.80 7.92
CA TRP A 381 -0.15 18.50 9.32
C TRP A 381 1.16 18.40 10.07
N SER A 382 1.30 19.25 11.04
CA SER A 382 2.39 19.29 12.02
C SER A 382 2.30 18.08 12.96
N ILE A 383 3.44 17.46 13.20
CA ILE A 383 3.94 16.61 14.30
C ILE A 383 3.05 15.47 14.74
#